data_d6c57a2cd0509db0c51e8323ad31bde8
#
_entry.id   d6c57a2cd0509db0c51e8323ad31bde8
#
_cell.length_a   1.000
_cell.length_b   1.000
_cell.length_c   1.000
_cell.angle_alpha   90.00
_cell.angle_beta   90.00
_cell.angle_gamma   90.00
#
_symmetry.space_group_name_H-M   'P 1'
#
loop_
_entity.id
_entity.type
_entity.pdbx_description
1 polymer ?
#
loop_
_entity_poly.entity_id
_entity_poly.type
_entity_poly.pdbx_seq_one_letter_code
_entity_poly.pdbx_strand_id
1 'polypeptide(L)'
;IKLRDEGFHPDLICAHSGWGEAMFIKDIFPDSSLQVFSEFFYRGQGADIGFEDKGEASLDAQCRARARNAHMLIAMADAESLIAPTIWQWQQHPRALRERMVVIHDGIDSAACRPDPTATFTLPTGEILSREDEVITYMARNLEPYRGFHKFMAGLESLLERRPNARVIIVGGDEISYGSGPEDGKNWREVLLAKHKVDPLRVHFVGRLPY
;
A
#
# COMPACT_ATOMS: atom_id res chain seq x y z
N ILE A 1 23.77 1.22 -17.93
CA ILE A 1 25.01 1.33 -18.71
C ILE A 1 25.24 0.02 -19.48
N LYS A 2 25.35 -1.14 -18.83
CA LYS A 2 25.64 -2.42 -19.49
C LYS A 2 24.71 -2.70 -20.68
N LEU A 3 23.40 -2.57 -20.54
CA LEU A 3 22.44 -2.79 -21.64
C LEU A 3 22.70 -1.86 -22.83
N ARG A 4 22.98 -0.58 -22.58
CA ARG A 4 23.33 0.38 -23.65
C ARG A 4 24.61 -0.03 -24.36
N ASP A 5 25.63 -0.45 -23.62
CA ASP A 5 26.93 -0.87 -24.18
C ASP A 5 26.81 -2.18 -24.99
N GLU A 6 25.78 -2.98 -24.71
CA GLU A 6 25.39 -4.17 -25.48
C GLU A 6 24.48 -3.83 -26.68
N GLY A 7 24.20 -2.54 -26.94
CA GLY A 7 23.41 -2.08 -28.08
C GLY A 7 21.90 -2.06 -27.86
N PHE A 8 21.43 -2.14 -26.61
CA PHE A 8 20.01 -1.97 -26.31
C PHE A 8 19.64 -0.49 -26.30
N HIS A 9 18.67 -0.10 -27.15
CA HIS A 9 18.17 1.26 -27.30
C HIS A 9 16.63 1.23 -27.26
N PRO A 10 16.01 1.43 -26.09
CA PRO A 10 14.55 1.43 -25.97
C PRO A 10 13.94 2.73 -26.51
N ASP A 11 12.79 2.66 -27.15
CA ASP A 11 12.01 3.83 -27.56
C ASP A 11 11.29 4.47 -26.37
N LEU A 12 10.81 3.63 -25.43
CA LEU A 12 10.07 4.03 -24.22
C LEU A 12 10.62 3.32 -22.99
N ILE A 13 10.78 4.08 -21.93
CA ILE A 13 11.14 3.57 -20.60
C ILE A 13 10.04 3.94 -19.61
N CYS A 14 9.44 2.94 -18.98
CA CYS A 14 8.52 3.13 -17.86
C CYS A 14 9.28 2.87 -16.56
N ALA A 15 9.33 3.86 -15.69
CA ALA A 15 10.09 3.79 -14.45
C ALA A 15 9.24 4.22 -13.24
N HIS A 16 9.47 3.58 -12.10
CA HIS A 16 8.89 3.99 -10.84
C HIS A 16 9.78 5.05 -10.17
N SER A 17 9.17 6.12 -9.62
CA SER A 17 9.95 7.23 -9.02
C SER A 17 10.56 6.90 -7.66
N GLY A 18 10.06 5.88 -6.96
CA GLY A 18 10.24 5.73 -5.50
C GLY A 18 11.60 5.22 -5.03
N TRP A 19 12.38 4.56 -5.89
CA TRP A 19 13.61 3.86 -5.47
C TRP A 19 14.90 4.40 -6.07
N GLY A 20 14.81 5.48 -6.84
CA GLY A 20 15.97 6.18 -7.38
C GLY A 20 16.51 5.65 -8.71
N GLU A 21 16.04 4.51 -9.21
CA GLU A 21 16.48 3.92 -10.48
C GLU A 21 16.24 4.84 -11.67
N ALA A 22 15.16 5.62 -11.61
CA ALA A 22 14.79 6.54 -12.69
C ALA A 22 15.67 7.80 -12.76
N MET A 23 16.49 8.07 -11.74
CA MET A 23 17.21 9.35 -11.59
C MET A 23 18.21 9.62 -12.71
N PHE A 24 18.83 8.60 -13.30
CA PHE A 24 19.86 8.72 -14.33
C PHE A 24 19.45 8.11 -15.67
N ILE A 25 18.18 7.85 -15.87
CA ILE A 25 17.71 7.16 -17.09
C ILE A 25 18.00 8.01 -18.33
N LYS A 26 17.75 9.31 -18.29
CA LYS A 26 17.97 10.20 -19.43
C LYS A 26 19.47 10.44 -19.72
N ASP A 27 20.35 10.29 -18.74
CA ASP A 27 21.79 10.31 -18.95
C ASP A 27 22.29 9.06 -19.70
N ILE A 28 21.62 7.93 -19.48
CA ILE A 28 21.99 6.65 -20.11
C ILE A 28 21.31 6.50 -21.47
N PHE A 29 20.03 6.85 -21.58
CA PHE A 29 19.20 6.74 -22.77
C PHE A 29 18.55 8.10 -23.10
N PRO A 30 19.33 9.08 -23.63
CA PRO A 30 18.85 10.45 -23.84
C PRO A 30 17.72 10.53 -24.87
N ASP A 31 17.71 9.64 -25.86
CA ASP A 31 16.74 9.63 -26.95
C ASP A 31 15.45 8.87 -26.62
N SER A 32 15.44 8.07 -25.54
CA SER A 32 14.26 7.31 -25.13
C SER A 32 13.23 8.22 -24.46
N SER A 33 11.95 8.03 -24.74
CA SER A 33 10.86 8.66 -23.98
C SER A 33 10.81 8.06 -22.57
N LEU A 34 10.79 8.91 -21.53
CA LEU A 34 10.70 8.48 -20.13
C LEU A 34 9.31 8.77 -19.59
N GLN A 35 8.63 7.72 -19.17
CA GLN A 35 7.37 7.80 -18.42
C GLN A 35 7.62 7.42 -16.97
N VAL A 36 7.31 8.32 -16.05
CA VAL A 36 7.50 8.08 -14.60
C VAL A 36 6.17 7.84 -13.94
N PHE A 37 6.03 6.65 -13.35
CA PHE A 37 4.94 6.29 -12.45
C PHE A 37 5.29 6.78 -11.04
N SER A 38 4.50 7.72 -10.52
CA SER A 38 4.71 8.34 -9.21
C SER A 38 3.57 7.96 -8.26
N GLU A 39 3.75 6.83 -7.59
CA GLU A 39 2.79 6.30 -6.64
C GLU A 39 2.69 7.15 -5.38
N PHE A 40 3.77 7.79 -4.95
CA PHE A 40 3.82 8.52 -3.71
C PHE A 40 4.70 9.77 -3.79
N PHE A 41 4.31 10.81 -3.03
CA PHE A 41 5.12 12.01 -2.82
C PHE A 41 5.08 12.36 -1.33
N TYR A 42 6.23 12.44 -0.69
CA TYR A 42 6.33 12.66 0.75
C TYR A 42 5.90 14.08 1.13
N ARG A 43 4.98 14.17 2.08
CA ARG A 43 4.50 15.43 2.64
C ARG A 43 4.99 15.56 4.08
N GLY A 44 5.34 16.77 4.47
CA GLY A 44 5.78 17.06 5.84
C GLY A 44 4.68 16.88 6.90
N GLN A 45 3.42 16.73 6.48
CA GLN A 45 2.29 16.53 7.37
C GLN A 45 1.09 15.94 6.59
N GLY A 46 0.30 15.10 7.27
CA GLY A 46 -0.99 14.61 6.77
C GLY A 46 -0.92 13.52 5.72
N ALA A 47 0.26 12.94 5.48
CA ALA A 47 0.43 11.78 4.62
C ALA A 47 1.30 10.74 5.34
N ASP A 48 2.57 10.56 4.93
CA ASP A 48 3.50 9.64 5.60
C ASP A 48 3.82 10.13 7.03
N ILE A 49 4.20 11.41 7.16
CA ILE A 49 4.45 12.03 8.46
C ILE A 49 3.14 12.55 9.05
N GLY A 50 2.90 12.20 10.31
CA GLY A 50 1.65 12.57 10.99
C GLY A 50 0.44 11.81 10.49
N PHE A 51 0.62 10.61 9.95
CA PHE A 51 -0.46 9.76 9.43
C PHE A 51 -1.54 9.49 10.48
N GLU A 52 -1.15 9.27 11.74
CA GLU A 52 -2.07 9.04 12.86
C GLU A 52 -2.06 10.15 13.91
N ASP A 53 -0.95 10.89 14.01
CA ASP A 53 -0.79 11.95 14.98
C ASP A 53 -1.51 13.22 14.53
N LYS A 54 -2.38 13.73 15.40
CA LYS A 54 -3.03 15.03 15.19
C LYS A 54 -2.11 16.21 15.53
N GLY A 55 -0.88 15.94 15.93
CA GLY A 55 0.14 16.93 16.25
C GLY A 55 0.85 17.47 15.03
N GLU A 56 1.48 18.63 15.16
CA GLU A 56 2.38 19.15 14.14
C GLU A 56 3.67 18.33 14.07
N ALA A 57 4.06 17.94 12.87
CA ALA A 57 5.33 17.27 12.66
C ALA A 57 6.50 18.21 12.98
N SER A 58 7.54 17.71 13.64
CA SER A 58 8.75 18.49 13.90
C SER A 58 9.36 19.01 12.60
N LEU A 59 10.04 20.17 12.66
CA LEU A 59 10.73 20.72 11.49
C LEU A 59 11.71 19.73 10.87
N ASP A 60 12.40 18.98 11.70
CA ASP A 60 13.35 17.95 11.26
C ASP A 60 12.65 16.80 10.50
N ALA A 61 11.48 16.34 10.97
CA ALA A 61 10.67 15.36 10.25
C ALA A 61 10.19 15.89 8.89
N GLN A 62 9.76 17.16 8.83
CA GLN A 62 9.36 17.81 7.58
C GLN A 62 10.54 17.95 6.60
N CYS A 63 11.73 18.32 7.09
CA CYS A 63 12.94 18.38 6.27
C CYS A 63 13.34 17.01 5.73
N ARG A 64 13.26 15.94 6.53
CA ARG A 64 13.50 14.58 6.07
C ARG A 64 12.51 14.14 4.99
N ALA A 65 11.23 14.44 5.13
CA ALA A 65 10.23 14.16 4.10
C ALA A 65 10.57 14.87 2.78
N ARG A 66 10.97 16.14 2.87
CA ARG A 66 11.40 16.90 1.69
C ARG A 66 12.64 16.29 1.01
N ALA A 67 13.64 15.89 1.81
CA ALA A 67 14.86 15.29 1.30
C ALA A 67 14.59 13.95 0.58
N ARG A 68 13.64 13.16 1.07
CA ARG A 68 13.20 11.91 0.41
C ARG A 68 12.65 12.13 -1.00
N ASN A 69 12.07 13.29 -1.30
CA ASN A 69 11.57 13.59 -2.63
C ASN A 69 12.67 14.00 -3.64
N ALA A 70 13.90 14.20 -3.23
CA ALA A 70 14.93 14.76 -4.11
C ALA A 70 15.19 13.92 -5.37
N HIS A 71 15.39 12.60 -5.20
CA HIS A 71 15.59 11.69 -6.32
C HIS A 71 14.35 11.56 -7.21
N MET A 72 13.17 11.60 -6.61
CA MET A 72 11.88 11.55 -7.32
C MET A 72 11.71 12.80 -8.19
N LEU A 73 12.03 13.97 -7.64
CA LEU A 73 11.94 15.24 -8.37
C LEU A 73 12.88 15.28 -9.57
N ILE A 74 14.11 14.75 -9.45
CA ILE A 74 15.06 14.65 -10.55
C ILE A 74 14.46 13.78 -11.67
N ALA A 75 14.03 12.57 -11.36
CA ALA A 75 13.40 11.68 -12.33
C ALA A 75 12.16 12.29 -13.01
N MET A 76 11.30 12.98 -12.23
CA MET A 76 10.09 13.62 -12.77
C MET A 76 10.40 14.89 -13.60
N ALA A 77 11.50 15.58 -13.32
CA ALA A 77 11.89 16.75 -14.11
C ALA A 77 12.23 16.36 -15.56
N ASP A 78 12.93 15.25 -15.73
CA ASP A 78 13.43 14.77 -17.03
C ASP A 78 12.39 13.92 -17.79
N ALA A 79 11.30 13.51 -17.13
CA ALA A 79 10.28 12.68 -17.76
C ALA A 79 9.41 13.45 -18.75
N GLU A 80 9.09 12.86 -19.89
CA GLU A 80 8.12 13.37 -20.86
C GLU A 80 6.68 13.21 -20.36
N SER A 81 6.39 12.17 -19.57
CA SER A 81 5.06 11.96 -18.99
C SER A 81 5.13 11.47 -17.55
N LEU A 82 4.16 11.90 -16.76
CA LEU A 82 4.01 11.53 -15.36
C LEU A 82 2.67 10.86 -15.15
N ILE A 83 2.64 9.78 -14.36
CA ILE A 83 1.41 9.05 -14.02
C ILE A 83 1.28 8.96 -12.50
N ALA A 84 0.08 9.24 -11.98
CA ALA A 84 -0.30 8.92 -10.62
C ALA A 84 -1.46 7.91 -10.63
N PRO A 85 -1.51 6.91 -9.73
CA PRO A 85 -2.54 5.87 -9.78
C PRO A 85 -3.91 6.36 -9.31
N THR A 86 -3.98 7.40 -8.49
CA THR A 86 -5.25 7.98 -8.02
C THR A 86 -5.21 9.50 -7.95
N ILE A 87 -6.40 10.11 -7.87
CA ILE A 87 -6.55 11.56 -7.66
C ILE A 87 -5.90 11.98 -6.33
N TRP A 88 -6.01 11.16 -5.27
CA TRP A 88 -5.40 11.47 -3.98
C TRP A 88 -3.87 11.55 -4.10
N GLN A 89 -3.23 10.58 -4.73
CA GLN A 89 -1.79 10.59 -4.96
C GLN A 89 -1.36 11.75 -5.85
N TRP A 90 -2.09 12.03 -6.92
CA TRP A 90 -1.89 13.20 -7.76
C TRP A 90 -1.91 14.51 -6.94
N GLN A 91 -2.86 14.67 -6.02
CA GLN A 91 -2.98 15.85 -5.16
C GLN A 91 -1.79 16.05 -4.22
N GLN A 92 -1.05 15.00 -3.87
CA GLN A 92 0.12 15.10 -3.02
C GLN A 92 1.30 15.81 -3.70
N HIS A 93 1.35 15.79 -5.04
CA HIS A 93 2.45 16.38 -5.79
C HIS A 93 2.37 17.93 -5.85
N PRO A 94 3.53 18.61 -6.02
CA PRO A 94 3.56 20.04 -6.31
C PRO A 94 2.73 20.40 -7.55
N ARG A 95 2.12 21.61 -7.55
CA ARG A 95 1.26 22.05 -8.65
C ARG A 95 1.93 21.95 -10.02
N ALA A 96 3.18 22.39 -10.13
CA ALA A 96 3.93 22.36 -11.38
C ALA A 96 4.11 20.94 -11.97
N LEU A 97 4.16 19.90 -11.12
CA LEU A 97 4.20 18.51 -11.58
C LEU A 97 2.80 18.00 -11.93
N ARG A 98 1.77 18.39 -11.16
CA ARG A 98 0.40 17.97 -11.40
C ARG A 98 -0.13 18.39 -12.77
N GLU A 99 0.29 19.54 -13.28
CA GLU A 99 -0.09 20.05 -14.60
C GLU A 99 0.43 19.16 -15.75
N ARG A 100 1.48 18.37 -15.51
CA ARG A 100 2.10 17.41 -16.45
C ARG A 100 1.70 15.96 -16.18
N MET A 101 0.91 15.71 -15.15
CA MET A 101 0.62 14.37 -14.64
C MET A 101 -0.79 13.94 -15.00
N VAL A 102 -0.94 12.73 -15.49
CA VAL A 102 -2.23 12.10 -15.73
C VAL A 102 -2.53 11.08 -14.62
N VAL A 103 -3.82 10.90 -14.33
CA VAL A 103 -4.27 9.90 -13.37
C VAL A 103 -4.68 8.65 -14.13
N ILE A 104 -3.95 7.55 -13.91
CA ILE A 104 -4.25 6.24 -14.50
C ILE A 104 -4.19 5.21 -13.39
N HIS A 105 -5.33 4.60 -13.06
CA HIS A 105 -5.42 3.56 -12.06
C HIS A 105 -4.68 2.29 -12.49
N ASP A 106 -4.08 1.57 -11.53
CA ASP A 106 -3.30 0.35 -11.80
C ASP A 106 -4.11 -0.75 -12.51
N GLY A 107 -5.42 -0.66 -12.43
CA GLY A 107 -6.31 -1.67 -12.97
C GLY A 107 -6.48 -2.87 -12.03
N ILE A 108 -7.34 -3.78 -12.44
CA ILE A 108 -7.57 -5.07 -11.82
C ILE A 108 -8.00 -6.06 -12.90
N ASP A 109 -7.56 -7.29 -12.82
CA ASP A 109 -8.07 -8.34 -13.69
C ASP A 109 -9.50 -8.70 -13.27
N SER A 110 -10.48 -8.10 -13.94
CA SER A 110 -11.90 -8.32 -13.66
C SER A 110 -12.42 -9.67 -14.15
N ALA A 111 -11.65 -10.40 -14.96
CA ALA A 111 -11.97 -11.77 -15.33
C ALA A 111 -11.62 -12.75 -14.20
N ALA A 112 -10.50 -12.51 -13.51
CA ALA A 112 -10.10 -13.28 -12.33
C ALA A 112 -10.83 -12.82 -11.07
N CYS A 113 -10.90 -11.48 -10.83
CA CYS A 113 -11.51 -10.89 -9.65
C CYS A 113 -13.00 -10.58 -9.90
N ARG A 114 -13.83 -11.60 -9.91
CA ARG A 114 -15.28 -11.50 -10.10
C ARG A 114 -16.06 -12.29 -9.05
N PRO A 115 -17.34 -11.92 -8.80
CA PRO A 115 -18.19 -12.73 -7.93
C PRO A 115 -18.33 -14.16 -8.47
N ASP A 116 -18.10 -15.13 -7.60
CA ASP A 116 -18.34 -16.55 -7.86
C ASP A 116 -19.33 -17.08 -6.83
N PRO A 117 -20.57 -17.45 -7.24
CA PRO A 117 -21.57 -17.97 -6.31
C PRO A 117 -21.22 -19.35 -5.75
N THR A 118 -20.25 -20.05 -6.34
CA THR A 118 -19.80 -21.37 -5.89
C THR A 118 -18.55 -21.31 -5.02
N ALA A 119 -17.97 -20.12 -4.83
CA ALA A 119 -16.78 -19.95 -4.04
C ALA A 119 -16.99 -20.41 -2.60
N THR A 120 -16.03 -21.15 -2.08
CA THR A 120 -15.97 -21.59 -0.69
C THR A 120 -14.60 -21.30 -0.09
N PHE A 121 -14.55 -21.19 1.21
CA PHE A 121 -13.30 -21.03 1.95
C PHE A 121 -13.28 -21.97 3.16
N THR A 122 -12.24 -22.80 3.24
CA THR A 122 -12.05 -23.69 4.37
C THR A 122 -11.23 -23.01 5.46
N LEU A 123 -11.82 -22.82 6.63
CA LEU A 123 -11.15 -22.28 7.79
C LEU A 123 -10.08 -23.26 8.33
N PRO A 124 -9.09 -22.77 9.10
CA PRO A 124 -8.12 -23.63 9.80
C PRO A 124 -8.76 -24.66 10.73
N THR A 125 -9.98 -24.42 11.17
CA THR A 125 -10.81 -25.33 11.99
C THR A 125 -11.40 -26.50 11.21
N GLY A 126 -11.36 -26.46 9.86
CA GLY A 126 -12.04 -27.40 8.97
C GLY A 126 -13.47 -27.00 8.59
N GLU A 127 -14.02 -25.93 9.18
CA GLU A 127 -15.32 -25.38 8.78
C GLU A 127 -15.22 -24.81 7.36
N ILE A 128 -16.20 -25.09 6.51
CA ILE A 128 -16.27 -24.59 5.14
C ILE A 128 -17.29 -23.45 5.10
N LEU A 129 -16.83 -22.28 4.74
CA LEU A 129 -17.68 -21.11 4.52
C LEU A 129 -18.05 -20.99 3.04
N SER A 130 -19.25 -20.52 2.78
CA SER A 130 -19.82 -20.33 1.45
C SER A 130 -20.43 -18.93 1.32
N ARG A 131 -21.09 -18.66 0.22
CA ARG A 131 -21.84 -17.42 0.00
C ARG A 131 -23.03 -17.24 0.95
N GLU A 132 -23.57 -18.33 1.50
CA GLU A 132 -24.71 -18.27 2.43
C GLU A 132 -24.30 -17.83 3.84
N ASP A 133 -23.00 -17.86 4.12
CA ASP A 133 -22.45 -17.43 5.39
C ASP A 133 -22.17 -15.91 5.41
N GLU A 134 -22.28 -15.32 6.58
CA GLU A 134 -21.91 -13.92 6.79
C GLU A 134 -20.40 -13.82 7.02
N VAL A 135 -19.66 -13.60 5.93
CA VAL A 135 -18.19 -13.52 5.96
C VAL A 135 -17.74 -12.07 5.88
N ILE A 136 -16.90 -11.65 6.82
CA ILE A 136 -16.25 -10.35 6.83
C ILE A 136 -14.75 -10.58 6.66
N THR A 137 -14.16 -9.98 5.63
CA THR A 137 -12.74 -10.17 5.33
C THR A 137 -11.95 -8.89 5.53
N TYR A 138 -10.84 -8.99 6.28
CA TYR A 138 -9.77 -8.01 6.26
C TYR A 138 -8.57 -8.62 5.55
N MET A 139 -8.02 -7.91 4.56
CA MET A 139 -6.87 -8.41 3.80
C MET A 139 -5.81 -7.32 3.62
N ALA A 140 -4.57 -7.65 3.96
CA ALA A 140 -3.41 -6.80 3.71
C ALA A 140 -2.15 -7.66 3.51
N ARG A 141 -1.10 -7.10 2.93
CA ARG A 141 0.20 -7.78 2.85
C ARG A 141 0.72 -8.13 4.25
N ASN A 142 0.70 -7.14 5.16
CA ASN A 142 1.06 -7.28 6.56
C ASN A 142 0.03 -6.58 7.45
N LEU A 143 -0.14 -7.10 8.66
CA LEU A 143 -1.09 -6.62 9.66
C LEU A 143 -0.48 -5.44 10.42
N GLU A 144 -0.54 -4.25 9.82
CA GLU A 144 0.15 -3.04 10.31
C GLU A 144 -0.75 -1.80 10.27
N PRO A 145 -0.45 -0.74 11.04
CA PRO A 145 -1.26 0.48 11.13
C PRO A 145 -1.47 1.17 9.79
N TYR A 146 -0.46 1.25 8.92
CA TYR A 146 -0.58 1.86 7.59
C TYR A 146 -1.59 1.15 6.67
N ARG A 147 -1.98 -0.09 7.00
CA ARG A 147 -3.04 -0.85 6.32
C ARG A 147 -4.38 -0.75 7.04
N GLY A 148 -4.48 0.06 8.10
CA GLY A 148 -5.71 0.23 8.88
C GLY A 148 -6.03 -0.91 9.84
N PHE A 149 -5.11 -1.85 10.06
CA PHE A 149 -5.36 -3.04 10.89
C PHE A 149 -5.76 -2.68 12.32
N HIS A 150 -5.12 -1.68 12.93
CA HIS A 150 -5.48 -1.19 14.27
C HIS A 150 -6.90 -0.60 14.32
N LYS A 151 -7.38 0.05 13.24
CA LYS A 151 -8.76 0.57 13.16
C LYS A 151 -9.76 -0.55 13.00
N PHE A 152 -9.43 -1.56 12.18
CA PHE A 152 -10.25 -2.75 12.03
C PHE A 152 -10.41 -3.48 13.38
N MET A 153 -9.32 -3.75 14.09
CA MET A 153 -9.34 -4.39 15.40
C MET A 153 -10.12 -3.59 16.45
N ALA A 154 -9.99 -2.26 16.45
CA ALA A 154 -10.75 -1.40 17.37
C ALA A 154 -12.27 -1.45 17.14
N GLY A 155 -12.71 -1.66 15.91
CA GLY A 155 -14.13 -1.80 15.57
C GLY A 155 -14.69 -3.22 15.72
N LEU A 156 -13.82 -4.23 15.87
CA LEU A 156 -14.17 -5.63 15.70
C LEU A 156 -15.15 -6.13 16.78
N GLU A 157 -14.98 -5.76 18.05
CA GLU A 157 -15.87 -6.16 19.15
C GLU A 157 -17.31 -5.68 18.88
N SER A 158 -17.49 -4.39 18.59
CA SER A 158 -18.80 -3.82 18.27
C SER A 158 -19.42 -4.40 17.00
N LEU A 159 -18.60 -4.75 16.01
CA LEU A 159 -19.02 -5.41 14.78
C LEU A 159 -19.61 -6.80 15.10
N LEU A 160 -18.90 -7.60 15.88
CA LEU A 160 -19.30 -8.95 16.25
C LEU A 160 -20.53 -8.99 17.17
N GLU A 161 -20.73 -7.97 18.02
CA GLU A 161 -21.96 -7.80 18.81
C GLU A 161 -23.19 -7.58 17.93
N ARG A 162 -23.05 -6.72 16.91
CA ARG A 162 -24.14 -6.40 15.97
C ARG A 162 -24.44 -7.50 14.97
N ARG A 163 -23.44 -8.34 14.69
CA ARG A 163 -23.51 -9.42 13.69
C ARG A 163 -23.14 -10.77 14.34
N PRO A 164 -24.06 -11.37 15.11
CA PRO A 164 -23.75 -12.55 15.92
C PRO A 164 -23.34 -13.78 15.09
N ASN A 165 -23.76 -13.87 13.83
CA ASN A 165 -23.47 -14.98 12.94
C ASN A 165 -22.22 -14.76 12.08
N ALA A 166 -21.64 -13.56 12.11
CA ALA A 166 -20.49 -13.24 11.27
C ALA A 166 -19.25 -14.09 11.60
N ARG A 167 -18.55 -14.53 10.54
CA ARG A 167 -17.21 -15.09 10.58
C ARG A 167 -16.24 -14.05 10.01
N VAL A 168 -15.16 -13.80 10.71
CA VAL A 168 -14.15 -12.82 10.29
C VAL A 168 -12.90 -13.55 9.87
N ILE A 169 -12.46 -13.29 8.64
CA ILE A 169 -11.22 -13.83 8.07
C ILE A 169 -10.21 -12.70 7.95
N ILE A 170 -9.07 -12.84 8.62
CA ILE A 170 -7.96 -11.88 8.60
C ILE A 170 -6.80 -12.50 7.83
N VAL A 171 -6.54 -11.92 6.66
CA VAL A 171 -5.46 -12.34 5.75
C VAL A 171 -4.31 -11.34 5.83
N GLY A 172 -3.09 -11.82 6.06
CA GLY A 172 -1.89 -10.99 6.10
C GLY A 172 -0.77 -11.62 6.90
N GLY A 173 0.45 -11.15 6.65
CA GLY A 173 1.63 -11.53 7.42
C GLY A 173 1.81 -10.66 8.66
N ASP A 174 2.75 -11.04 9.51
CA ASP A 174 3.06 -10.35 10.76
C ASP A 174 4.31 -9.44 10.67
N GLU A 175 4.90 -9.33 9.46
CA GLU A 175 6.06 -8.45 9.25
C GLU A 175 5.63 -6.99 9.07
N ILE A 176 6.62 -6.11 8.95
CA ILE A 176 6.45 -4.69 8.71
C ILE A 176 6.82 -4.36 7.26
N SER A 177 5.89 -3.82 6.49
CA SER A 177 6.14 -3.25 5.16
C SER A 177 6.34 -1.74 5.23
N TYR A 178 5.56 -1.06 6.05
CA TYR A 178 5.56 0.40 6.19
C TYR A 178 5.42 0.82 7.65
N GLY A 179 6.04 1.96 7.99
CA GLY A 179 6.06 2.47 9.34
C GLY A 179 7.07 1.76 10.25
N SER A 180 6.81 1.79 11.54
CA SER A 180 7.63 1.15 12.56
C SER A 180 6.90 0.00 13.22
N GLY A 181 7.64 -1.01 13.64
CA GLY A 181 7.11 -2.07 14.50
C GLY A 181 6.83 -1.58 15.92
N PRO A 182 6.11 -2.36 16.73
CA PRO A 182 5.99 -2.11 18.15
C PRO A 182 7.35 -2.13 18.87
N GLU A 183 7.46 -1.36 19.96
CA GLU A 183 8.73 -1.19 20.69
C GLU A 183 9.22 -2.46 21.40
N ASP A 184 8.32 -3.37 21.76
CA ASP A 184 8.61 -4.56 22.58
C ASP A 184 9.10 -5.79 21.79
N GLY A 185 9.47 -5.65 20.53
CA GLY A 185 9.84 -6.76 19.66
C GLY A 185 8.69 -7.69 19.28
N LYS A 186 7.46 -7.34 19.64
CA LYS A 186 6.23 -8.02 19.23
C LYS A 186 5.82 -7.62 17.81
N ASN A 187 4.89 -8.36 17.23
CA ASN A 187 4.19 -7.91 16.02
C ASN A 187 2.89 -7.15 16.37
N TRP A 188 2.34 -6.43 15.41
CA TRP A 188 1.11 -5.65 15.61
C TRP A 188 -0.10 -6.52 15.96
N ARG A 189 -0.18 -7.74 15.46
CA ARG A 189 -1.26 -8.68 15.82
C ARG A 189 -1.24 -8.99 17.31
N GLU A 190 -0.08 -9.32 17.88
CA GLU A 190 0.08 -9.59 19.32
C GLU A 190 -0.31 -8.39 20.18
N VAL A 191 0.15 -7.19 19.80
CA VAL A 191 -0.17 -5.95 20.51
C VAL A 191 -1.67 -5.67 20.50
N LEU A 192 -2.33 -5.85 19.36
CA LEU A 192 -3.75 -5.54 19.22
C LEU A 192 -4.65 -6.61 19.83
N LEU A 193 -4.26 -7.89 19.78
CA LEU A 193 -4.95 -8.95 20.50
C LEU A 193 -4.88 -8.79 22.02
N ALA A 194 -3.82 -8.18 22.55
CA ALA A 194 -3.74 -7.86 23.97
C ALA A 194 -4.66 -6.68 24.37
N LYS A 195 -5.00 -5.80 23.41
CA LYS A 195 -5.83 -4.61 23.65
C LYS A 195 -7.32 -4.85 23.43
N HIS A 196 -7.68 -5.75 22.54
CA HIS A 196 -9.05 -5.96 22.09
C HIS A 196 -9.49 -7.40 22.34
N LYS A 197 -10.70 -7.55 22.85
CA LYS A 197 -11.31 -8.88 23.02
C LYS A 197 -11.70 -9.43 21.65
N VAL A 198 -11.17 -10.59 21.33
CA VAL A 198 -11.43 -11.29 20.08
C VAL A 198 -11.97 -12.67 20.38
N ASP A 199 -13.13 -13.00 19.82
CA ASP A 199 -13.70 -14.34 19.90
C ASP A 199 -12.98 -15.29 18.92
N PRO A 200 -12.17 -16.24 19.41
CA PRO A 200 -11.40 -17.12 18.55
C PRO A 200 -12.24 -18.12 17.73
N LEU A 201 -13.50 -18.30 18.10
CA LEU A 201 -14.43 -19.15 17.34
C LEU A 201 -15.02 -18.43 16.13
N ARG A 202 -14.86 -17.11 16.06
CA ARG A 202 -15.46 -16.27 15.01
C ARG A 202 -14.44 -15.46 14.23
N VAL A 203 -13.22 -15.30 14.75
CA VAL A 203 -12.16 -14.50 14.13
C VAL A 203 -10.96 -15.38 13.84
N HIS A 204 -10.66 -15.53 12.57
CA HIS A 204 -9.66 -16.46 12.06
C HIS A 204 -8.52 -15.73 11.36
N PHE A 205 -7.31 -15.83 11.91
CA PHE A 205 -6.09 -15.36 11.28
C PHE A 205 -5.54 -16.48 10.40
N VAL A 206 -5.57 -16.29 9.10
CA VAL A 206 -5.21 -17.34 8.13
C VAL A 206 -3.83 -17.14 7.50
N GLY A 207 -3.09 -16.12 7.94
CA GLY A 207 -1.78 -15.81 7.38
C GLY A 207 -1.87 -15.26 5.95
N ARG A 208 -0.79 -15.39 5.18
CA ARG A 208 -0.77 -15.03 3.77
C ARG A 208 -1.38 -16.16 2.94
N LEU A 209 -2.21 -15.78 1.99
CA LEU A 209 -2.77 -16.70 1.02
C LEU A 209 -2.09 -16.50 -0.34
N PRO A 210 -2.00 -17.54 -1.18
CA PRO A 210 -1.59 -17.40 -2.57
C PRO A 210 -2.52 -16.44 -3.32
N TYR A 211 -1.96 -15.76 -4.31
CA TYR A 211 -2.74 -14.92 -5.22
C TYR A 211 -3.47 -15.79 -6.24
#